data_f68a29427c15a9f36d7920cafac2bad3
#
_entry.id   f68a29427c15a9f36d7920cafac2bad3
#
_cell.length_a   1.000
_cell.length_b   1.000
_cell.length_c   1.000
_cell.angle_alpha   90.00
_cell.angle_beta   90.00
_cell.angle_gamma   90.00
#
_symmetry.space_group_name_H-M   'P 1'
#
loop_
_entity.id
_entity.type
_entity.pdbx_description
1 polymer ?
#
loop_
_entity_poly.entity_id
_entity_poly.type
_entity_poly.pdbx_seq_one_letter_code
_entity_poly.pdbx_strand_id
1 'polypeptide(L)'
;MKFYTNVQLIGNQFLVRGVENGRRYEHRDEFFPTLFVKSKKKTKYKTLNGEAVETINPGTVRDCREFYKRYDGVENFEIYGNDRYIYQYISEKYPEDEIKFDISKIKLVTLDIEVASEQGFPDVESCVEEILAITIQDYTTKQIITWGVKPFENNRKDVTYHYCPTEYLSLIHI
;
A
#
# COMPACT_ATOMS: atom_id res chain seq x y z
N MET A 1 -18.71 12.40 -2.99
CA MET A 1 -17.46 12.16 -2.23
C MET A 1 -16.58 11.24 -3.07
N LYS A 2 -15.30 11.60 -3.20
CA LYS A 2 -14.27 10.80 -3.90
C LYS A 2 -13.07 10.64 -2.98
N PHE A 3 -12.58 9.42 -2.82
CA PHE A 3 -11.35 9.12 -2.08
C PHE A 3 -10.65 7.89 -2.64
N TYR A 4 -9.35 7.83 -2.51
CA TYR A 4 -8.57 6.65 -2.87
C TYR A 4 -8.48 5.68 -1.68
N THR A 5 -8.39 4.39 -1.98
CA THR A 5 -8.14 3.33 -1.00
C THR A 5 -6.76 2.73 -1.15
N ASN A 6 -6.21 2.80 -2.37
CA ASN A 6 -4.86 2.33 -2.67
C ASN A 6 -4.32 3.07 -3.89
N VAL A 7 -3.04 3.42 -3.85
CA VAL A 7 -2.26 3.92 -4.99
C VAL A 7 -0.97 3.12 -5.05
N GLN A 8 -0.73 2.47 -6.17
CA GLN A 8 0.44 1.63 -6.38
C GLN A 8 1.13 2.00 -7.70
N LEU A 9 2.44 2.12 -7.66
CA LEU A 9 3.26 2.32 -8.86
C LEU A 9 3.61 0.97 -9.49
N ILE A 10 3.17 0.75 -10.72
CA ILE A 10 3.46 -0.45 -11.52
C ILE A 10 4.17 -0.02 -12.81
N GLY A 11 5.49 -0.21 -12.84
CA GLY A 11 6.31 0.35 -13.91
C GLY A 11 6.31 1.88 -13.91
N ASN A 12 5.72 2.50 -14.95
CA ASN A 12 5.54 3.95 -15.07
C ASN A 12 4.09 4.41 -14.82
N GLN A 13 3.17 3.48 -14.52
CA GLN A 13 1.76 3.79 -14.33
C GLN A 13 1.36 3.67 -12.88
N PHE A 14 0.45 4.53 -12.47
CA PHE A 14 -0.16 4.50 -11.15
C PHE A 14 -1.48 3.74 -11.21
N LEU A 15 -1.54 2.58 -10.57
CA LEU A 15 -2.79 1.86 -10.35
C LEU A 15 -3.49 2.49 -9.15
N VAL A 16 -4.64 3.08 -9.41
CA VAL A 16 -5.44 3.80 -8.41
C VAL A 16 -6.73 3.06 -8.15
N ARG A 17 -6.98 2.75 -6.89
CA ARG A 17 -8.25 2.19 -6.42
C ARG A 17 -8.90 3.17 -5.46
N GLY A 18 -10.21 3.25 -5.50
CA GLY A 18 -10.93 4.16 -4.63
C GLY A 18 -12.43 4.00 -4.68
N VAL A 19 -13.10 4.97 -4.10
CA VAL A 19 -14.57 5.07 -4.10
C VAL A 19 -14.96 6.46 -4.59
N GLU A 20 -15.88 6.53 -5.55
CA GLU A 20 -16.49 7.76 -6.05
C GLU A 20 -18.00 7.61 -6.08
N ASN A 21 -18.70 8.52 -5.40
CA ASN A 21 -20.17 8.49 -5.28
C ASN A 21 -20.71 7.13 -4.81
N GLY A 22 -20.01 6.50 -3.85
CA GLY A 22 -20.38 5.22 -3.26
C GLY A 22 -20.04 3.98 -4.11
N ARG A 23 -19.44 4.15 -5.29
CA ARG A 23 -19.04 3.06 -6.17
C ARG A 23 -17.53 2.91 -6.19
N ARG A 24 -17.04 1.68 -6.15
CA ARG A 24 -15.62 1.38 -6.30
C ARG A 24 -15.18 1.66 -7.72
N TYR A 25 -13.96 2.19 -7.86
CA TYR A 25 -13.29 2.35 -9.14
C TYR A 25 -11.85 1.81 -9.07
N GLU A 26 -11.36 1.42 -10.21
CA GLU A 26 -9.96 1.12 -10.46
C GLU A 26 -9.58 1.69 -11.83
N HIS A 27 -8.47 2.38 -11.91
CA HIS A 27 -7.93 2.83 -13.20
C HIS A 27 -6.41 2.93 -13.13
N ARG A 28 -5.80 2.98 -14.31
CA ARG A 28 -4.38 3.29 -14.46
C ARG A 28 -4.24 4.71 -14.95
N ASP A 29 -3.30 5.44 -14.35
CA ASP A 29 -3.02 6.83 -14.68
C ASP A 29 -1.54 7.01 -15.01
N GLU A 30 -1.25 7.91 -15.94
CA GLU A 30 0.10 8.38 -16.20
C GLU A 30 0.36 9.62 -15.35
N PHE A 31 1.57 9.72 -14.82
CA PHE A 31 1.97 10.85 -14.03
C PHE A 31 3.43 11.19 -14.30
N PHE A 32 3.71 12.47 -14.44
CA PHE A 32 5.03 13.01 -14.71
C PHE A 32 5.52 13.76 -13.48
N PRO A 33 6.37 13.15 -12.64
CA PRO A 33 6.81 13.75 -11.39
C PRO A 33 7.55 15.07 -11.61
N THR A 34 7.35 16.00 -10.70
CA THR A 34 8.09 17.25 -10.65
C THR A 34 9.28 17.13 -9.71
N LEU A 35 10.46 17.44 -10.21
CA LEU A 35 11.67 17.60 -9.43
C LEU A 35 12.07 19.07 -9.37
N PHE A 36 13.05 19.39 -8.54
CA PHE A 36 13.55 20.76 -8.40
C PHE A 36 15.07 20.76 -8.46
N VAL A 37 15.61 21.82 -9.01
CA VAL A 37 17.06 22.09 -9.05
C VAL A 37 17.33 23.51 -8.56
N LYS A 38 18.56 23.80 -8.11
CA LYS A 38 18.96 25.16 -7.70
C LYS A 38 18.70 26.14 -8.82
N SER A 39 18.09 27.29 -8.48
CA SER A 39 17.87 28.37 -9.41
C SER A 39 18.72 29.60 -9.06
N LYS A 40 19.33 30.22 -10.09
CA LYS A 40 20.00 31.50 -9.95
C LYS A 40 19.02 32.68 -9.92
N LYS A 41 17.74 32.41 -10.24
CA LYS A 41 16.68 33.43 -10.28
C LYS A 41 15.83 33.34 -9.01
N LYS A 42 15.18 34.45 -8.66
CA LYS A 42 14.18 34.46 -7.59
C LYS A 42 12.95 33.68 -8.07
N THR A 43 12.58 32.62 -7.36
CA THR A 43 11.43 31.78 -7.66
C THR A 43 10.48 31.73 -6.47
N LYS A 44 9.27 31.19 -6.66
CA LYS A 44 8.31 30.97 -5.57
C LYS A 44 8.67 29.75 -4.70
N TYR A 45 9.51 28.86 -5.22
CA TYR A 45 9.91 27.64 -4.53
C TYR A 45 11.26 27.84 -3.83
N LYS A 46 11.39 27.25 -2.65
CA LYS A 46 12.61 27.30 -1.85
C LYS A 46 12.87 25.94 -1.21
N THR A 47 14.14 25.62 -0.99
CA THR A 47 14.54 24.52 -0.12
C THR A 47 14.17 24.84 1.33
N LEU A 48 14.27 23.84 2.21
CA LEU A 48 14.10 24.05 3.66
C LEU A 48 15.08 25.06 4.24
N ASN A 49 16.25 25.24 3.59
CA ASN A 49 17.27 26.20 3.98
C ASN A 49 17.04 27.59 3.35
N GLY A 50 15.95 27.79 2.59
CA GLY A 50 15.59 29.07 1.98
C GLY A 50 16.23 29.36 0.63
N GLU A 51 17.01 28.46 0.05
CA GLU A 51 17.62 28.62 -1.28
C GLU A 51 16.55 28.53 -2.38
N ALA A 52 16.68 29.38 -3.40
CA ALA A 52 15.75 29.36 -4.53
C ALA A 52 15.93 28.10 -5.38
N VAL A 53 14.83 27.45 -5.73
CA VAL A 53 14.80 26.30 -6.64
C VAL A 53 13.76 26.49 -7.73
N GLU A 54 13.99 25.90 -8.89
CA GLU A 54 13.05 25.87 -10.01
C GLU A 54 12.64 24.45 -10.35
N THR A 55 11.44 24.31 -10.89
CA THR A 55 10.89 23.02 -11.28
C THR A 55 11.56 22.50 -12.53
N ILE A 56 11.78 21.19 -12.54
CA ILE A 56 12.18 20.42 -13.72
C ILE A 56 11.29 19.19 -13.85
N ASN A 57 10.94 18.85 -15.06
CA ASN A 57 10.15 17.65 -15.36
C ASN A 57 10.93 16.79 -16.37
N PRO A 58 11.68 15.78 -15.93
CA PRO A 58 12.41 14.89 -16.81
C PRO A 58 11.53 13.97 -17.66
N GLY A 59 10.25 13.80 -17.30
CA GLY A 59 9.32 12.91 -17.97
C GLY A 59 8.64 11.93 -17.02
N THR A 60 8.58 10.66 -17.42
CA THR A 60 7.98 9.57 -16.62
C THR A 60 8.76 9.30 -15.34
N VAL A 61 8.21 8.45 -14.47
CA VAL A 61 8.92 7.96 -13.26
C VAL A 61 10.29 7.35 -13.61
N ARG A 62 10.36 6.61 -14.72
CA ARG A 62 11.62 6.04 -15.20
C ARG A 62 12.60 7.14 -15.59
N ASP A 63 12.15 8.14 -16.34
CA ASP A 63 13.00 9.24 -16.77
C ASP A 63 13.51 10.04 -15.57
N CYS A 64 12.69 10.24 -14.55
CA CYS A 64 13.11 10.89 -13.29
C CYS A 64 14.18 10.06 -12.56
N ARG A 65 14.05 8.72 -12.50
CA ARG A 65 15.07 7.86 -11.89
C ARG A 65 16.38 7.87 -12.69
N GLU A 66 16.29 7.86 -14.02
CA GLU A 66 17.47 7.97 -14.89
C GLU A 66 18.12 9.35 -14.75
N PHE A 67 17.33 10.40 -14.58
CA PHE A 67 17.82 11.75 -14.31
C PHE A 67 18.60 11.79 -12.99
N TYR A 68 18.06 11.24 -11.90
CA TYR A 68 18.80 11.13 -10.63
C TYR A 68 20.14 10.41 -10.81
N LYS A 69 20.15 9.24 -11.45
CA LYS A 69 21.37 8.47 -11.68
C LYS A 69 22.40 9.22 -12.52
N ARG A 70 21.97 9.99 -13.51
CA ARG A 70 22.87 10.75 -14.41
C ARG A 70 23.59 11.85 -13.68
N TYR A 71 22.95 12.48 -12.71
CA TYR A 71 23.49 13.63 -11.99
C TYR A 71 23.94 13.28 -10.56
N ASP A 72 23.89 12.02 -10.19
CA ASP A 72 24.41 11.54 -8.91
C ASP A 72 25.93 11.79 -8.84
N GLY A 73 26.36 12.44 -7.75
CA GLY A 73 27.77 12.82 -7.53
C GLY A 73 28.29 13.94 -8.42
N VAL A 74 27.45 14.60 -9.22
CA VAL A 74 27.87 15.79 -9.99
C VAL A 74 28.02 16.98 -9.04
N GLU A 75 29.22 17.53 -8.97
CA GLU A 75 29.54 18.66 -8.09
C GLU A 75 28.67 19.89 -8.40
N ASN A 76 28.13 20.52 -7.35
CA ASN A 76 27.27 21.69 -7.42
C ASN A 76 25.94 21.51 -8.19
N PHE A 77 25.54 20.26 -8.41
CA PHE A 77 24.24 19.95 -9.01
C PHE A 77 23.42 19.05 -8.06
N GLU A 78 22.52 19.67 -7.34
CA GLU A 78 21.64 18.98 -6.39
C GLU A 78 20.22 18.92 -6.95
N ILE A 79 19.61 17.73 -6.84
CA ILE A 79 18.22 17.47 -7.21
C ILE A 79 17.40 17.40 -5.92
N TYR A 80 16.34 18.19 -5.87
CA TYR A 80 15.40 18.21 -4.76
C TYR A 80 14.04 17.68 -5.22
N GLY A 81 13.24 17.24 -4.27
CA GLY A 81 11.90 16.72 -4.49
C GLY A 81 11.68 15.42 -3.74
N ASN A 82 10.48 14.88 -3.84
CA ASN A 82 10.14 13.62 -3.21
C ASN A 82 10.34 12.48 -4.21
N ASP A 83 11.29 11.59 -3.96
CA ASP A 83 11.57 10.39 -4.75
C ASP A 83 10.51 9.29 -4.59
N ARG A 84 9.65 9.43 -3.58
CA ARG A 84 8.49 8.59 -3.40
C ARG A 84 7.30 9.13 -4.21
N TYR A 85 7.33 8.93 -5.50
CA TYR A 85 6.40 9.50 -6.48
C TYR A 85 4.91 9.20 -6.21
N ILE A 86 4.59 8.14 -5.46
CA ILE A 86 3.21 7.86 -5.02
C ILE A 86 2.66 9.01 -4.19
N TYR A 87 3.45 9.58 -3.28
CA TYR A 87 3.01 10.71 -2.46
C TYR A 87 2.87 12.00 -3.27
N GLN A 88 3.75 12.21 -4.25
CA GLN A 88 3.62 13.32 -5.19
C GLN A 88 2.30 13.22 -5.98
N TYR A 89 2.02 12.03 -6.53
CA TYR A 89 0.77 11.74 -7.21
C TYR A 89 -0.45 12.00 -6.33
N ILE A 90 -0.45 11.49 -5.10
CA ILE A 90 -1.57 11.67 -4.16
C ILE A 90 -1.76 13.15 -3.85
N SER A 91 -0.69 13.89 -3.52
CA SER A 91 -0.75 15.31 -3.20
C SER A 91 -1.29 16.17 -4.36
N GLU A 92 -1.00 15.79 -5.61
CA GLU A 92 -1.46 16.53 -6.79
C GLU A 92 -2.90 16.18 -7.19
N LYS A 93 -3.25 14.89 -7.13
CA LYS A 93 -4.59 14.41 -7.56
C LYS A 93 -5.66 14.56 -6.47
N TYR A 94 -5.24 14.65 -5.22
CA TYR A 94 -6.10 14.80 -4.04
C TYR A 94 -5.59 15.97 -3.17
N PRO A 95 -5.70 17.21 -3.65
CA PRO A 95 -5.05 18.39 -3.05
C PRO A 95 -5.72 18.89 -1.75
N GLU A 96 -6.76 18.24 -1.26
CA GLU A 96 -7.42 18.62 -0.02
C GLU A 96 -6.53 18.29 1.18
N ASP A 97 -6.48 19.21 2.16
CA ASP A 97 -5.69 19.05 3.39
C ASP A 97 -6.13 17.83 4.20
N GLU A 98 -7.42 17.49 4.12
CA GLU A 98 -7.99 16.31 4.75
C GLU A 98 -8.80 15.50 3.76
N ILE A 99 -8.35 14.28 3.47
CA ILE A 99 -9.07 13.35 2.60
C ILE A 99 -10.18 12.69 3.43
N LYS A 100 -11.42 13.10 3.20
CA LYS A 100 -12.59 12.49 3.83
C LYS A 100 -12.85 11.14 3.18
N PHE A 101 -12.80 10.09 3.97
CA PHE A 101 -13.10 8.74 3.53
C PHE A 101 -14.28 8.15 4.32
N ASP A 102 -14.98 7.19 3.71
CA ASP A 102 -16.08 6.45 4.34
C ASP A 102 -15.64 5.01 4.60
N ILE A 103 -15.35 4.69 5.85
CA ILE A 103 -14.88 3.37 6.27
C ILE A 103 -15.89 2.27 5.93
N SER A 104 -17.21 2.59 5.86
CA SER A 104 -18.25 1.62 5.50
C SER A 104 -18.11 1.11 4.05
N LYS A 105 -17.37 1.81 3.21
CA LYS A 105 -17.07 1.41 1.83
C LYS A 105 -15.77 0.63 1.68
N ILE A 106 -15.02 0.49 2.76
CA ILE A 106 -13.75 -0.25 2.81
C ILE A 106 -14.01 -1.56 3.55
N LYS A 107 -13.76 -2.69 2.89
CA LYS A 107 -13.78 -3.99 3.57
C LYS A 107 -12.42 -4.20 4.23
N LEU A 108 -12.40 -4.14 5.55
CA LEU A 108 -11.22 -4.37 6.37
C LEU A 108 -11.37 -5.68 7.11
N VAL A 109 -10.36 -6.54 7.01
CA VAL A 109 -10.31 -7.82 7.71
C VAL A 109 -8.98 -7.96 8.43
N THR A 110 -8.99 -8.60 9.59
CA THR A 110 -7.80 -9.09 10.27
C THR A 110 -7.63 -10.54 9.89
N LEU A 111 -6.41 -10.92 9.49
CA LEU A 111 -6.04 -12.30 9.20
C LEU A 111 -5.00 -12.74 10.22
N ASP A 112 -5.18 -13.93 10.77
CA ASP A 112 -4.25 -14.57 11.68
C ASP A 112 -4.05 -16.03 11.29
N ILE A 113 -2.81 -16.54 11.41
CA ILE A 113 -2.42 -17.88 10.99
C ILE A 113 -1.63 -18.52 12.13
N GLU A 114 -2.09 -19.71 12.55
CA GLU A 114 -1.43 -20.54 13.55
C GLU A 114 -0.76 -21.72 12.87
N VAL A 115 0.48 -22.02 13.26
CA VAL A 115 1.28 -23.14 12.73
C VAL A 115 1.79 -24.05 13.84
N ALA A 116 2.10 -25.30 13.49
CA ALA A 116 2.62 -26.32 14.41
C ALA A 116 4.13 -26.14 14.63
N SER A 117 4.55 -25.08 15.32
CA SER A 117 5.96 -24.89 15.66
C SER A 117 6.24 -25.31 17.10
N GLU A 118 7.15 -26.26 17.30
CA GLU A 118 7.58 -26.74 18.63
C GLU A 118 8.77 -25.93 19.21
N GLN A 119 9.49 -25.17 18.38
CA GLN A 119 10.75 -24.51 18.73
C GLN A 119 10.71 -22.99 18.64
N GLY A 120 9.52 -22.37 18.78
CA GLY A 120 9.33 -20.93 18.71
C GLY A 120 8.69 -20.46 17.40
N PHE A 121 9.22 -19.44 16.76
CA PHE A 121 8.68 -18.95 15.50
C PHE A 121 9.01 -19.89 14.33
N PRO A 122 8.05 -20.12 13.40
CA PRO A 122 8.29 -20.93 12.22
C PRO A 122 9.39 -20.33 11.34
N ASP A 123 10.13 -21.21 10.68
CA ASP A 123 11.12 -20.79 9.70
C ASP A 123 10.44 -20.46 8.37
N VAL A 124 10.50 -19.19 8.00
CA VAL A 124 9.84 -18.67 6.78
C VAL A 124 10.53 -19.09 5.48
N GLU A 125 11.76 -19.60 5.53
CA GLU A 125 12.47 -20.06 4.33
C GLU A 125 12.15 -21.52 4.02
N SER A 126 12.10 -22.38 5.04
CA SER A 126 11.81 -23.81 4.85
C SER A 126 10.32 -24.10 4.75
N CYS A 127 9.46 -23.33 5.44
CA CYS A 127 8.00 -23.48 5.46
C CYS A 127 7.53 -24.92 5.71
N VAL A 128 8.17 -25.63 6.65
CA VAL A 128 7.90 -27.05 6.92
C VAL A 128 6.82 -27.30 7.94
N GLU A 129 6.46 -26.26 8.71
CA GLU A 129 5.45 -26.37 9.76
C GLU A 129 4.05 -26.40 9.16
N GLU A 130 3.24 -27.35 9.66
CA GLU A 130 1.83 -27.49 9.26
C GLU A 130 1.00 -26.29 9.74
N ILE A 131 0.12 -25.77 8.88
CA ILE A 131 -0.88 -24.77 9.26
C ILE A 131 -1.98 -25.44 10.08
N LEU A 132 -2.13 -25.03 11.33
CA LEU A 132 -3.13 -25.54 12.26
C LEU A 132 -4.47 -24.83 12.16
N ALA A 133 -4.45 -23.50 11.97
CA ALA A 133 -5.65 -22.72 11.83
C ALA A 133 -5.38 -21.42 11.04
N ILE A 134 -6.42 -20.97 10.35
CA ILE A 134 -6.46 -19.66 9.72
C ILE A 134 -7.74 -18.97 10.19
N THR A 135 -7.60 -17.77 10.74
CA THR A 135 -8.71 -16.98 11.29
C THR A 135 -8.84 -15.65 10.57
N ILE A 136 -10.06 -15.31 10.18
CA ILE A 136 -10.39 -14.01 9.62
C ILE A 136 -11.46 -13.34 10.48
N GLN A 137 -11.22 -12.08 10.86
CA GLN A 137 -12.22 -11.23 11.49
C GLN A 137 -12.60 -10.07 10.59
N ASP A 138 -13.88 -9.94 10.28
CA ASP A 138 -14.43 -8.76 9.61
C ASP A 138 -14.50 -7.59 10.58
N TYR A 139 -13.85 -6.49 10.24
CA TYR A 139 -13.78 -5.31 11.11
C TYR A 139 -15.15 -4.68 11.38
N THR A 140 -16.05 -4.69 10.41
CA THR A 140 -17.36 -4.03 10.47
C THR A 140 -18.37 -4.86 11.27
N THR A 141 -18.51 -6.14 10.91
CA THR A 141 -19.49 -7.05 11.52
C THR A 141 -19.00 -7.68 12.81
N LYS A 142 -17.69 -7.65 13.05
CA LYS A 142 -16.98 -8.35 14.14
C LYS A 142 -17.10 -9.87 14.07
N GLN A 143 -17.67 -10.41 13.00
CA GLN A 143 -17.75 -11.84 12.78
C GLN A 143 -16.36 -12.45 12.59
N ILE A 144 -16.14 -13.57 13.24
CA ILE A 144 -14.91 -14.35 13.15
C ILE A 144 -15.20 -15.65 12.40
N ILE A 145 -14.36 -15.98 11.44
CA ILE A 145 -14.40 -17.25 10.73
C ILE A 145 -13.03 -17.91 10.91
N THR A 146 -13.01 -19.14 11.40
CA THR A 146 -11.79 -19.93 11.59
C THR A 146 -11.89 -21.23 10.82
N TRP A 147 -10.86 -21.55 10.06
CA TRP A 147 -10.63 -22.85 9.46
C TRP A 147 -9.50 -23.53 10.22
N GLY A 148 -9.73 -24.73 10.72
CA GLY A 148 -8.74 -25.44 11.51
C GLY A 148 -8.67 -26.92 11.19
N VAL A 149 -7.48 -27.52 11.33
CA VAL A 149 -7.20 -28.93 10.99
C VAL A 149 -7.56 -29.90 12.10
N LYS A 150 -8.03 -29.41 13.26
CA LYS A 150 -8.49 -30.26 14.37
C LYS A 150 -9.98 -30.05 14.64
N PRO A 151 -10.74 -31.08 14.98
CA PRO A 151 -12.11 -30.90 15.44
C PRO A 151 -12.16 -29.99 16.67
N PHE A 152 -13.06 -29.02 16.66
CA PHE A 152 -13.26 -28.08 17.76
C PHE A 152 -14.75 -27.83 17.96
N GLU A 153 -15.22 -27.96 19.19
CA GLU A 153 -16.59 -27.61 19.57
C GLU A 153 -16.69 -26.14 19.92
N ASN A 154 -17.33 -25.38 19.05
CA ASN A 154 -17.44 -23.95 19.20
C ASN A 154 -18.71 -23.56 19.95
N ASN A 155 -18.55 -22.91 21.11
CA ASN A 155 -19.65 -22.39 21.94
C ASN A 155 -19.92 -20.91 21.76
N ARG A 156 -19.18 -20.21 20.88
CA ARG A 156 -19.32 -18.77 20.62
C ARG A 156 -20.20 -18.51 19.41
N LYS A 157 -21.18 -17.59 19.55
CA LYS A 157 -22.10 -17.23 18.47
C LYS A 157 -21.48 -16.28 17.42
N ASP A 158 -20.44 -15.56 17.78
CA ASP A 158 -19.72 -14.63 16.93
C ASP A 158 -18.58 -15.29 16.13
N VAL A 159 -18.35 -16.59 16.35
CA VAL A 159 -17.33 -17.40 15.68
C VAL A 159 -17.99 -18.49 14.85
N THR A 160 -17.60 -18.60 13.59
CA THR A 160 -17.92 -19.75 12.75
C THR A 160 -16.65 -20.58 12.59
N TYR A 161 -16.70 -21.85 13.00
CA TYR A 161 -15.59 -22.77 12.86
C TYR A 161 -15.84 -23.79 11.75
N HIS A 162 -14.87 -23.94 10.86
CA HIS A 162 -14.85 -24.94 9.79
C HIS A 162 -13.74 -25.92 10.04
N TYR A 163 -14.11 -27.18 10.28
CA TYR A 163 -13.14 -28.26 10.35
C TYR A 163 -12.64 -28.63 8.95
N CYS A 164 -11.34 -28.58 8.76
CA CYS A 164 -10.64 -28.92 7.53
C CYS A 164 -9.65 -30.05 7.84
N PRO A 165 -9.86 -31.29 7.39
CA PRO A 165 -8.98 -32.41 7.76
C PRO A 165 -7.54 -32.29 7.22
N THR A 166 -7.26 -31.34 6.36
CA THR A 166 -5.91 -31.01 5.87
C THR A 166 -5.74 -29.51 5.75
N GLU A 167 -4.51 -29.00 5.87
CA GLU A 167 -4.20 -27.58 5.68
C GLU A 167 -4.59 -27.09 4.28
N TYR A 168 -4.51 -27.94 3.25
CA TYR A 168 -4.92 -27.59 1.88
C TYR A 168 -6.38 -27.16 1.82
N LEU A 169 -7.29 -27.84 2.54
CA LEU A 169 -8.69 -27.45 2.60
C LEU A 169 -8.90 -26.13 3.34
N SER A 170 -8.07 -25.81 4.32
CA SER A 170 -8.09 -24.49 4.97
C SER A 170 -7.74 -23.38 3.97
N LEU A 171 -6.71 -23.59 3.17
CA LEU A 171 -6.23 -22.60 2.20
C LEU A 171 -7.21 -22.31 1.06
N ILE A 172 -7.89 -23.35 0.53
CA ILE A 172 -8.85 -23.16 -0.57
C ILE A 172 -10.16 -22.48 -0.15
N HIS A 173 -10.50 -22.48 1.12
CA HIS A 173 -11.71 -21.83 1.64
C HIS A 173 -11.52 -20.31 1.85
N ILE A 174 -10.31 -19.82 1.84
CA ILE A 174 -9.99 -18.40 1.99
C ILE A 174 -10.05 -17.67 0.65
#